data_fc2edcf66ba165534afee87cbcbf9dd0
#
_entry.id   fc2edcf66ba165534afee87cbcbf9dd0
#
_cell.length_a   1.000
_cell.length_b   1.000
_cell.length_c   1.000
_cell.angle_alpha   90.00
_cell.angle_beta   90.00
_cell.angle_gamma   90.00
#
_symmetry.space_group_name_H-M   'P 1'
#
loop_
_entity.id
_entity.type
_entity.pdbx_description
1 polymer ?
#
loop_
_entity_poly.entity_id
_entity_poly.type
_entity_poly.pdbx_seq_one_letter_code
_entity_poly.pdbx_strand_id
1 'polypeptide(L)'
;MLFRSDIGAGSADIAVFVGESVRYTASLDLAGNKITSDISKCLKVPISLSKAEEIKKKYGTCKLNNLLEDETFPVPGVGDRGDVQCSRELLARVITARVAEIFKIIKDNLETHKIDGLINGGIVLTGACCALECIDEIAEKVFKKPVRIGYPKGTSGIQEAFHKPSYATGIGLLHYAARQQSVNRKHDTGAQLTVSVKKGIQWFKDMVRTYF
;
A
#
# COMPACT_ATOMS: atom_id res chain seq x y z
N MET A 1 14.38 -0.20 -17.07
CA MET A 1 13.28 0.62 -16.50
C MET A 1 12.98 0.16 -15.09
N LEU A 2 12.51 1.04 -14.22
CA LEU A 2 12.06 0.75 -12.87
C LEU A 2 10.53 0.87 -12.82
N PHE A 3 9.87 -0.14 -12.28
CA PHE A 3 8.44 -0.13 -12.04
C PHE A 3 8.14 0.16 -10.57
N ARG A 4 7.18 1.04 -10.32
CA ARG A 4 6.65 1.33 -8.98
C ARG A 4 5.15 1.16 -8.97
N SER A 5 4.61 0.52 -7.92
CA SER A 5 3.18 0.42 -7.70
C SER A 5 2.85 0.83 -6.26
N ASP A 6 1.90 1.74 -6.11
CA ASP A 6 1.26 2.10 -4.84
C ASP A 6 -0.05 1.31 -4.74
N ILE A 7 -0.11 0.36 -3.79
CA ILE A 7 -1.29 -0.48 -3.59
C ILE A 7 -2.01 0.02 -2.34
N GLY A 8 -3.01 0.84 -2.59
CA GLY A 8 -3.84 1.45 -1.56
C GLY A 8 -5.00 0.57 -1.10
N ALA A 9 -6.06 1.21 -0.62
CA ALA A 9 -7.31 0.54 -0.24
C ALA A 9 -8.20 0.30 -1.47
N GLY A 10 -8.45 1.32 -2.30
CA GLY A 10 -9.35 1.27 -3.45
C GLY A 10 -8.64 1.04 -4.78
N SER A 11 -7.48 1.62 -4.97
CA SER A 11 -6.73 1.60 -6.24
C SER A 11 -5.32 1.05 -6.09
N ALA A 12 -4.79 0.53 -7.20
CA ALA A 12 -3.39 0.25 -7.41
C ALA A 12 -2.86 1.18 -8.51
N ASP A 13 -2.00 2.11 -8.12
CA ASP A 13 -1.42 3.10 -9.00
C ASP A 13 -0.05 2.64 -9.50
N ILE A 14 0.16 2.75 -10.80
CA ILE A 14 1.32 2.23 -11.52
C ILE A 14 2.12 3.40 -12.08
N ALA A 15 3.44 3.37 -11.90
CA ALA A 15 4.37 4.27 -12.57
C ALA A 15 5.62 3.53 -13.04
N VAL A 16 5.96 3.66 -14.31
CA VAL A 16 7.16 3.08 -14.91
C VAL A 16 8.11 4.19 -15.33
N PHE A 17 9.37 4.07 -14.92
CA PHE A 17 10.41 5.08 -15.11
C PHE A 17 11.53 4.58 -16.02
N VAL A 18 12.01 5.48 -16.88
CA VAL A 18 13.25 5.36 -17.65
C VAL A 18 14.19 6.46 -17.19
N GLY A 19 15.23 6.11 -16.46
CA GLY A 19 16.02 7.10 -15.73
C GLY A 19 15.11 7.88 -14.76
N GLU A 20 15.09 9.20 -14.88
CA GLU A 20 14.25 10.07 -14.06
C GLU A 20 12.89 10.41 -14.70
N SER A 21 12.64 9.98 -15.94
CA SER A 21 11.43 10.31 -16.69
C SER A 21 10.36 9.23 -16.50
N VAL A 22 9.11 9.67 -16.33
CA VAL A 22 7.95 8.78 -16.32
C VAL A 22 7.63 8.33 -17.73
N ARG A 23 7.61 7.05 -17.98
CA ARG A 23 7.30 6.45 -19.29
C ARG A 23 5.84 6.01 -19.40
N TYR A 24 5.26 5.53 -18.32
CA TYR A 24 3.92 5.02 -18.28
C TYR A 24 3.30 5.19 -16.90
N THR A 25 2.02 5.52 -16.86
CA THR A 25 1.22 5.53 -15.64
C THR A 25 -0.14 4.90 -15.90
N ALA A 26 -0.68 4.21 -14.91
CA ALA A 26 -2.04 3.71 -14.90
C ALA A 26 -2.57 3.67 -13.47
N SER A 27 -3.89 3.71 -13.33
CA SER A 27 -4.60 3.47 -12.08
C SER A 27 -5.64 2.38 -12.31
N LEU A 28 -5.67 1.39 -11.43
CA LEU A 28 -6.57 0.25 -11.49
C LEU A 28 -7.46 0.25 -10.25
N ASP A 29 -8.77 0.12 -10.43
CA ASP A 29 -9.78 0.14 -9.36
C ASP A 29 -9.84 -1.20 -8.60
N LEU A 30 -8.68 -1.70 -8.20
CA LEU A 30 -8.56 -2.93 -7.43
C LEU A 30 -7.36 -2.85 -6.49
N ALA A 31 -7.62 -3.06 -5.21
CA ALA A 31 -6.58 -3.06 -4.18
C ALA A 31 -7.11 -3.69 -2.88
N GLY A 32 -6.71 -3.19 -1.72
CA GLY A 32 -6.97 -3.76 -0.40
C GLY A 32 -8.44 -4.02 -0.07
N ASN A 33 -9.37 -3.22 -0.59
CA ASN A 33 -10.81 -3.40 -0.38
C ASN A 33 -11.34 -4.70 -0.99
N LYS A 34 -10.73 -5.20 -2.06
CA LYS A 34 -11.08 -6.50 -2.64
C LYS A 34 -10.68 -7.63 -1.72
N ILE A 35 -9.50 -7.54 -1.10
CA ILE A 35 -9.03 -8.49 -0.08
C ILE A 35 -10.00 -8.49 1.11
N THR A 36 -10.38 -7.32 1.61
CA THR A 36 -11.33 -7.16 2.72
C THR A 36 -12.70 -7.76 2.38
N SER A 37 -13.20 -7.54 1.16
CA SER A 37 -14.45 -8.13 0.68
C SER A 37 -14.40 -9.65 0.65
N ASP A 38 -13.29 -10.23 0.21
CA ASP A 38 -13.15 -11.70 0.18
C ASP A 38 -13.09 -12.29 1.59
N ILE A 39 -12.36 -11.66 2.50
CA ILE A 39 -12.34 -12.06 3.91
C ILE A 39 -13.76 -12.06 4.49
N SER A 40 -14.55 -11.01 4.22
CA SER A 40 -15.91 -10.93 4.73
C SER A 40 -16.85 -12.04 4.24
N LYS A 41 -16.54 -12.63 3.08
CA LYS A 41 -17.35 -13.70 2.45
C LYS A 41 -16.84 -15.10 2.75
N CYS A 42 -15.53 -15.26 2.94
CA CYS A 42 -14.89 -16.57 3.04
C CYS A 42 -14.76 -17.09 4.47
N LEU A 43 -14.94 -16.24 5.49
CA LEU A 43 -14.94 -16.70 6.87
C LEU A 43 -16.24 -17.46 7.19
N LYS A 44 -16.17 -18.39 8.13
CA LYS A 44 -17.30 -19.25 8.56
C LYS A 44 -18.49 -18.46 9.13
N VAL A 45 -18.29 -17.20 9.47
CA VAL A 45 -19.27 -16.31 10.07
C VAL A 45 -19.41 -15.07 9.19
N PRO A 46 -20.61 -14.64 8.83
CA PRO A 46 -20.81 -13.38 8.13
C PRO A 46 -20.35 -12.22 9.00
N ILE A 47 -19.41 -11.42 8.49
CA ILE A 47 -18.86 -10.26 9.18
C ILE A 47 -18.98 -9.02 8.31
N SER A 48 -19.05 -7.85 8.98
CA SER A 48 -19.01 -6.57 8.28
C SER A 48 -17.67 -6.31 7.61
N LEU A 49 -17.65 -5.47 6.59
CA LEU A 49 -16.39 -5.05 5.93
C LEU A 49 -15.40 -4.40 6.91
N SER A 50 -15.92 -3.62 7.87
CA SER A 50 -15.10 -3.00 8.93
C SER A 50 -14.39 -4.08 9.75
N LYS A 51 -15.12 -5.12 10.17
CA LYS A 51 -14.54 -6.22 10.94
C LYS A 51 -13.55 -7.06 10.12
N ALA A 52 -13.86 -7.28 8.85
CA ALA A 52 -12.94 -7.96 7.93
C ALA A 52 -11.63 -7.16 7.75
N GLU A 53 -11.70 -5.83 7.71
CA GLU A 53 -10.51 -4.97 7.64
C GLU A 53 -9.68 -5.04 8.92
N GLU A 54 -10.29 -5.05 10.10
CA GLU A 54 -9.59 -5.26 11.37
C GLU A 54 -8.88 -6.63 11.40
N ILE A 55 -9.57 -7.68 10.96
CA ILE A 55 -9.01 -9.04 10.88
C ILE A 55 -7.83 -9.08 9.90
N LYS A 56 -7.98 -8.48 8.72
CA LYS A 56 -6.89 -8.35 7.74
C LYS A 56 -5.65 -7.68 8.34
N LYS A 57 -5.84 -6.58 9.06
CA LYS A 57 -4.74 -5.83 9.69
C LYS A 57 -4.07 -6.59 10.83
N LYS A 58 -4.85 -7.34 11.62
CA LYS A 58 -4.35 -8.00 12.83
C LYS A 58 -3.77 -9.38 12.58
N TYR A 59 -4.39 -10.16 11.69
CA TYR A 59 -4.06 -11.58 11.49
C TYR A 59 -3.65 -11.91 10.06
N GLY A 60 -3.76 -10.94 9.13
CA GLY A 60 -3.49 -11.15 7.71
C GLY A 60 -2.01 -11.33 7.40
N THR A 61 -1.71 -12.31 6.55
CA THR A 61 -0.37 -12.57 6.02
C THR A 61 -0.47 -13.21 4.64
N CYS A 62 0.55 -13.02 3.80
CA CYS A 62 0.74 -13.78 2.56
C CYS A 62 1.69 -14.97 2.74
N LYS A 63 2.19 -15.19 3.97
CA LYS A 63 3.08 -16.30 4.31
C LYS A 63 2.25 -17.56 4.50
N LEU A 64 2.36 -18.53 3.58
CA LEU A 64 1.68 -19.82 3.69
C LEU A 64 2.55 -20.88 4.36
N ASN A 65 3.87 -20.77 4.26
CA ASN A 65 4.81 -21.69 4.87
C ASN A 65 4.96 -21.36 6.36
N ASN A 66 4.96 -22.39 7.20
CA ASN A 66 5.13 -22.30 8.67
C ASN A 66 3.93 -21.71 9.45
N LEU A 67 2.74 -21.59 8.85
CA LEU A 67 1.53 -21.48 9.66
C LEU A 67 1.25 -22.83 10.27
N LEU A 68 1.07 -22.89 11.59
CA LEU A 68 0.65 -24.12 12.26
C LEU A 68 -0.78 -24.42 11.80
N GLU A 69 -1.07 -25.67 11.46
CA GLU A 69 -2.39 -26.12 10.99
C GLU A 69 -3.51 -25.77 11.97
N ASP A 70 -3.19 -25.73 13.27
CA ASP A 70 -4.13 -25.44 14.36
C ASP A 70 -4.18 -23.97 14.77
N GLU A 71 -3.47 -23.05 14.08
CA GLU A 71 -3.46 -21.64 14.43
C GLU A 71 -4.80 -21.00 14.09
N THR A 72 -5.55 -20.58 15.12
CA THR A 72 -6.87 -19.95 14.99
C THR A 72 -6.90 -18.56 15.59
N PHE A 73 -7.91 -17.79 15.21
CA PHE A 73 -8.19 -16.48 15.78
C PHE A 73 -9.70 -16.32 16.02
N PRO A 74 -10.10 -15.54 17.04
CA PRO A 74 -11.51 -15.33 17.37
C PRO A 74 -12.16 -14.34 16.43
N VAL A 75 -13.36 -14.67 15.95
CA VAL A 75 -14.26 -13.82 15.19
C VAL A 75 -15.58 -13.74 15.94
N PRO A 76 -16.10 -12.54 16.22
CA PRO A 76 -17.39 -12.39 16.90
C PRO A 76 -18.50 -13.15 16.19
N GLY A 77 -19.26 -13.94 16.92
CA GLY A 77 -20.45 -14.62 16.40
C GLY A 77 -21.59 -13.64 16.11
N VAL A 78 -22.66 -14.14 15.50
CA VAL A 78 -23.86 -13.36 15.18
C VAL A 78 -24.83 -13.39 16.37
N GLY A 79 -25.30 -12.21 16.80
CA GLY A 79 -26.19 -12.07 17.96
C GLY A 79 -25.47 -12.40 19.27
N ASP A 80 -26.16 -13.10 20.18
CA ASP A 80 -25.62 -13.50 21.50
C ASP A 80 -24.73 -14.75 21.45
N ARG A 81 -24.28 -15.17 20.26
CA ARG A 81 -23.37 -16.29 20.10
C ARG A 81 -21.94 -15.84 20.38
N GLY A 82 -21.24 -16.63 21.19
CA GLY A 82 -19.83 -16.38 21.49
C GLY A 82 -18.92 -16.39 20.25
N ASP A 83 -17.65 -16.05 20.43
CA ASP A 83 -16.65 -16.01 19.37
C ASP A 83 -16.49 -17.38 18.68
N VAL A 84 -16.37 -17.34 17.36
CA VAL A 84 -16.10 -18.52 16.52
C VAL A 84 -14.61 -18.52 16.17
N GLN A 85 -13.94 -19.65 16.39
CA GLN A 85 -12.55 -19.84 16.02
C GLN A 85 -12.42 -20.05 14.50
N CYS A 86 -11.69 -19.18 13.83
CA CYS A 86 -11.42 -19.24 12.40
C CYS A 86 -9.95 -19.60 12.15
N SER A 87 -9.69 -20.41 11.13
CA SER A 87 -8.33 -20.81 10.75
C SER A 87 -7.54 -19.65 10.17
N ARG A 88 -6.33 -19.41 10.69
CA ARG A 88 -5.38 -18.43 10.16
C ARG A 88 -4.83 -18.87 8.81
N GLU A 89 -4.68 -20.16 8.58
CA GLU A 89 -4.27 -20.70 7.28
C GLU A 89 -5.31 -20.37 6.19
N LEU A 90 -6.61 -20.59 6.47
CA LEU A 90 -7.67 -20.23 5.54
C LEU A 90 -7.63 -18.73 5.20
N LEU A 91 -7.47 -17.88 6.21
CA LEU A 91 -7.33 -16.43 6.02
C LEU A 91 -6.15 -16.10 5.12
N ALA A 92 -4.97 -16.68 5.38
CA ALA A 92 -3.77 -16.45 4.58
C ALA A 92 -3.94 -16.93 3.12
N ARG A 93 -4.60 -18.07 2.90
CA ARG A 93 -4.92 -18.57 1.54
C ARG A 93 -5.83 -17.61 0.78
N VAL A 94 -6.88 -17.09 1.42
CA VAL A 94 -7.81 -16.11 0.82
C VAL A 94 -7.06 -14.84 0.44
N ILE A 95 -6.26 -14.30 1.36
CA ILE A 95 -5.45 -13.09 1.13
C ILE A 95 -4.47 -13.30 -0.02
N THR A 96 -3.70 -14.39 0.03
CA THR A 96 -2.67 -14.70 -0.97
C THR A 96 -3.27 -14.87 -2.36
N ALA A 97 -4.41 -15.55 -2.48
CA ALA A 97 -5.09 -15.72 -3.76
C ALA A 97 -5.51 -14.37 -4.37
N ARG A 98 -6.09 -13.49 -3.55
CA ARG A 98 -6.50 -12.16 -4.02
C ARG A 98 -5.31 -11.26 -4.36
N VAL A 99 -4.26 -11.29 -3.56
CA VAL A 99 -3.02 -10.54 -3.82
C VAL A 99 -2.38 -11.00 -5.13
N ALA A 100 -2.30 -12.30 -5.36
CA ALA A 100 -1.77 -12.85 -6.61
C ALA A 100 -2.61 -12.42 -7.83
N GLU A 101 -3.94 -12.39 -7.71
CA GLU A 101 -4.83 -11.90 -8.76
C GLU A 101 -4.61 -10.40 -9.04
N ILE A 102 -4.50 -9.56 -8.01
CA ILE A 102 -4.19 -8.13 -8.16
C ILE A 102 -2.89 -7.97 -8.95
N PHE A 103 -1.83 -8.66 -8.56
CA PHE A 103 -0.55 -8.58 -9.27
C PHE A 103 -0.63 -9.11 -10.71
N LYS A 104 -1.43 -10.16 -10.94
CA LYS A 104 -1.65 -10.66 -12.30
C LYS A 104 -2.32 -9.62 -13.18
N ILE A 105 -3.36 -8.95 -12.71
CA ILE A 105 -4.06 -7.89 -13.44
C ILE A 105 -3.11 -6.71 -13.72
N ILE A 106 -2.27 -6.32 -12.76
CA ILE A 106 -1.23 -5.31 -12.97
C ILE A 106 -0.25 -5.76 -14.06
N LYS A 107 0.20 -7.00 -14.02
CA LYS A 107 1.11 -7.58 -15.00
C LYS A 107 0.49 -7.60 -16.40
N ASP A 108 -0.74 -8.09 -16.52
CA ASP A 108 -1.49 -8.14 -17.78
C ASP A 108 -1.65 -6.73 -18.39
N ASN A 109 -1.86 -5.71 -17.53
CA ASN A 109 -1.89 -4.32 -17.97
C ASN A 109 -0.55 -3.85 -18.55
N LEU A 110 0.57 -4.18 -17.90
CA LEU A 110 1.92 -3.84 -18.38
C LEU A 110 2.27 -4.60 -19.68
N GLU A 111 1.86 -5.86 -19.82
CA GLU A 111 2.06 -6.67 -21.02
C GLU A 111 1.25 -6.13 -22.19
N THR A 112 -0.01 -5.78 -21.98
CA THR A 112 -0.90 -5.16 -23.00
C THR A 112 -0.28 -3.89 -23.58
N HIS A 113 0.40 -3.10 -22.77
CA HIS A 113 1.10 -1.89 -23.20
C HIS A 113 2.56 -2.14 -23.63
N LYS A 114 2.99 -3.39 -23.74
CA LYS A 114 4.35 -3.81 -24.15
C LYS A 114 5.46 -3.22 -23.27
N ILE A 115 5.20 -3.08 -21.99
CA ILE A 115 6.12 -2.46 -21.01
C ILE A 115 6.80 -3.49 -20.12
N ASP A 116 6.15 -4.62 -19.82
CA ASP A 116 6.67 -5.63 -18.89
C ASP A 116 8.09 -6.09 -19.25
N GLY A 117 8.35 -6.42 -20.51
CA GLY A 117 9.67 -6.84 -21.00
C GLY A 117 10.78 -5.81 -20.84
N LEU A 118 10.44 -4.54 -20.62
CA LEU A 118 11.38 -3.43 -20.50
C LEU A 118 11.78 -3.15 -19.03
N ILE A 119 11.10 -3.78 -18.07
CA ILE A 119 11.34 -3.59 -16.62
C ILE A 119 12.52 -4.46 -16.18
N ASN A 120 13.75 -3.96 -16.31
CA ASN A 120 14.97 -4.65 -15.91
C ASN A 120 15.54 -4.14 -14.57
N GLY A 121 15.02 -3.01 -14.05
CA GLY A 121 15.47 -2.42 -12.78
C GLY A 121 14.73 -2.93 -11.54
N GLY A 122 13.89 -3.96 -11.71
CA GLY A 122 13.07 -4.51 -10.64
C GLY A 122 11.81 -3.70 -10.34
N ILE A 123 11.13 -4.09 -9.27
CA ILE A 123 9.83 -3.58 -8.86
C ILE A 123 9.90 -3.00 -7.46
N VAL A 124 9.24 -1.88 -7.25
CA VAL A 124 9.08 -1.27 -5.93
C VAL A 124 7.60 -1.20 -5.61
N LEU A 125 7.18 -1.87 -4.56
CA LEU A 125 5.82 -1.82 -4.03
C LEU A 125 5.74 -0.84 -2.86
N THR A 126 4.70 -0.04 -2.83
CA THR A 126 4.39 0.86 -1.72
C THR A 126 2.88 0.87 -1.46
N GLY A 127 2.41 1.69 -0.54
CA GLY A 127 1.00 1.76 -0.17
C GLY A 127 0.63 0.89 1.04
N ALA A 128 -0.61 1.04 1.49
CA ALA A 128 -1.07 0.41 2.73
C ALA A 128 -1.10 -1.13 2.68
N CYS A 129 -1.35 -1.71 1.50
CA CYS A 129 -1.34 -3.18 1.34
C CYS A 129 0.03 -3.80 1.52
N CYS A 130 1.12 -3.02 1.36
CA CYS A 130 2.48 -3.49 1.61
C CYS A 130 2.80 -3.76 3.10
N ALA A 131 1.84 -3.51 3.99
CA ALA A 131 1.92 -3.96 5.38
C ALA A 131 1.62 -5.46 5.56
N LEU A 132 1.07 -6.13 4.54
CA LEU A 132 0.87 -7.59 4.57
C LEU A 132 2.23 -8.29 4.47
N GLU A 133 2.50 -9.15 5.45
CA GLU A 133 3.73 -9.94 5.51
C GLU A 133 3.90 -10.81 4.26
N CYS A 134 5.11 -10.85 3.67
CA CYS A 134 5.46 -11.63 2.47
C CYS A 134 4.67 -11.26 1.19
N ILE A 135 4.11 -10.06 1.11
CA ILE A 135 3.44 -9.60 -0.11
C ILE A 135 4.41 -9.46 -1.30
N ASP A 136 5.65 -9.08 -1.04
CA ASP A 136 6.75 -9.00 -2.00
C ASP A 136 7.10 -10.36 -2.60
N GLU A 137 7.09 -11.44 -1.82
CA GLU A 137 7.31 -12.80 -2.32
C GLU A 137 6.24 -13.22 -3.35
N ILE A 138 4.97 -12.84 -3.11
CA ILE A 138 3.89 -13.11 -4.06
C ILE A 138 4.09 -12.30 -5.33
N ALA A 139 4.50 -11.04 -5.21
CA ALA A 139 4.81 -10.21 -6.36
C ALA A 139 5.97 -10.79 -7.17
N GLU A 140 7.06 -11.23 -6.54
CA GLU A 140 8.18 -11.89 -7.23
C GLU A 140 7.75 -13.13 -8.00
N LYS A 141 6.88 -13.95 -7.41
CA LYS A 141 6.34 -15.15 -8.07
C LYS A 141 5.51 -14.80 -9.31
N VAL A 142 4.72 -13.71 -9.27
CA VAL A 142 3.86 -13.31 -10.39
C VAL A 142 4.65 -12.59 -11.48
N PHE A 143 5.44 -11.58 -11.12
CA PHE A 143 6.17 -10.76 -12.09
C PHE A 143 7.44 -11.42 -12.62
N LYS A 144 7.97 -12.42 -11.93
CA LYS A 144 9.27 -13.06 -12.23
C LYS A 144 10.42 -12.05 -12.28
N LYS A 145 10.39 -11.07 -11.42
CA LYS A 145 11.36 -9.97 -11.29
C LYS A 145 11.65 -9.69 -9.82
N PRO A 146 12.83 -9.17 -9.48
CA PRO A 146 13.13 -8.77 -8.09
C PRO A 146 12.15 -7.70 -7.61
N VAL A 147 11.63 -7.88 -6.40
CA VAL A 147 10.68 -6.96 -5.77
C VAL A 147 11.24 -6.47 -4.43
N ARG A 148 10.97 -5.24 -4.09
CA ARG A 148 11.21 -4.70 -2.76
C ARG A 148 10.09 -3.77 -2.31
N ILE A 149 9.90 -3.69 -1.01
CA ILE A 149 9.02 -2.70 -0.41
C ILE A 149 9.70 -1.32 -0.42
N GLY A 150 8.96 -0.31 -0.85
CA GLY A 150 9.38 1.09 -0.88
C GLY A 150 8.90 1.84 0.34
N TYR A 151 9.83 2.50 1.01
CA TYR A 151 9.56 3.39 2.14
C TYR A 151 9.81 4.84 1.73
N PRO A 152 9.12 5.82 2.34
CA PRO A 152 9.41 7.23 2.10
C PRO A 152 10.84 7.56 2.53
N LYS A 153 11.50 8.43 1.76
CA LYS A 153 12.88 8.89 2.01
C LYS A 153 12.89 10.39 2.32
N GLY A 154 13.98 10.87 2.95
CA GLY A 154 14.16 12.29 3.24
C GLY A 154 13.23 12.80 4.34
N THR A 155 12.91 11.95 5.29
CA THR A 155 12.00 12.23 6.41
C THR A 155 12.72 12.70 7.67
N SER A 156 13.89 13.33 7.54
CA SER A 156 14.61 13.85 8.72
C SER A 156 13.73 14.83 9.53
N GLY A 157 13.57 14.54 10.82
CA GLY A 157 12.70 15.30 11.71
C GLY A 157 11.21 14.88 11.71
N ILE A 158 10.82 13.89 10.91
CA ILE A 158 9.51 13.26 10.97
C ILE A 158 9.61 12.02 11.89
N GLN A 159 8.59 11.82 12.75
CA GLN A 159 8.57 10.68 13.66
C GLN A 159 8.66 9.35 12.89
N GLU A 160 9.30 8.35 13.47
CA GLU A 160 9.44 6.99 12.92
C GLU A 160 8.10 6.36 12.51
N ALA A 161 7.00 6.75 13.18
CA ALA A 161 5.65 6.31 12.86
C ALA A 161 5.26 6.54 11.39
N PHE A 162 5.82 7.55 10.73
CA PHE A 162 5.55 7.89 9.33
C PHE A 162 6.50 7.19 8.34
N HIS A 163 7.49 6.44 8.82
CA HIS A 163 8.38 5.66 7.98
C HIS A 163 7.75 4.31 7.59
N LYS A 164 6.54 4.38 6.99
CA LYS A 164 5.78 3.21 6.51
C LYS A 164 5.42 3.39 5.04
N PRO A 165 5.28 2.30 4.27
CA PRO A 165 4.88 2.36 2.87
C PRO A 165 3.57 3.13 2.64
N SER A 166 2.62 3.05 3.57
CA SER A 166 1.33 3.75 3.50
C SER A 166 1.43 5.28 3.46
N TYR A 167 2.54 5.85 3.90
CA TYR A 167 2.75 7.30 3.87
C TYR A 167 3.58 7.79 2.68
N ALA A 168 4.01 6.88 1.78
CA ALA A 168 4.93 7.23 0.69
C ALA A 168 4.38 8.32 -0.22
N THR A 169 3.11 8.23 -0.61
CA THR A 169 2.45 9.23 -1.47
C THR A 169 2.29 10.57 -0.77
N GLY A 170 1.83 10.58 0.50
CA GLY A 170 1.69 11.82 1.28
C GLY A 170 3.03 12.55 1.47
N ILE A 171 4.07 11.81 1.84
CA ILE A 171 5.42 12.37 1.99
C ILE A 171 5.99 12.82 0.64
N GLY A 172 5.72 12.07 -0.43
CA GLY A 172 6.10 12.46 -1.79
C GLY A 172 5.47 13.79 -2.23
N LEU A 173 4.20 14.02 -1.90
CA LEU A 173 3.51 15.29 -2.17
C LEU A 173 4.12 16.45 -1.38
N LEU A 174 4.49 16.22 -0.11
CA LEU A 174 5.19 17.24 0.69
C LEU A 174 6.55 17.62 0.08
N HIS A 175 7.33 16.64 -0.36
CA HIS A 175 8.61 16.89 -1.05
C HIS A 175 8.40 17.63 -2.37
N TYR A 176 7.38 17.28 -3.14
CA TYR A 176 7.04 17.96 -4.37
C TYR A 176 6.69 19.44 -4.12
N ALA A 177 5.81 19.71 -3.15
CA ALA A 177 5.42 21.07 -2.77
C ALA A 177 6.62 21.89 -2.29
N ALA A 178 7.50 21.34 -1.47
CA ALA A 178 8.71 22.00 -0.99
C ALA A 178 9.67 22.35 -2.15
N ARG A 179 9.82 21.43 -3.11
CA ARG A 179 10.65 21.65 -4.32
C ARG A 179 10.08 22.77 -5.20
N GLN A 180 8.77 22.80 -5.43
CA GLN A 180 8.11 23.86 -6.21
C GLN A 180 8.27 25.22 -5.55
N GLN A 181 8.14 25.32 -4.24
CA GLN A 181 8.37 26.58 -3.52
C GLN A 181 9.82 27.06 -3.64
N SER A 182 10.79 26.16 -3.62
CA SER A 182 12.21 26.52 -3.77
C SER A 182 12.53 27.03 -5.17
N VAL A 183 11.86 26.52 -6.20
CA VAL A 183 12.01 26.99 -7.59
C VAL A 183 11.36 28.38 -7.76
N ASN A 184 10.15 28.59 -7.24
CA ASN A 184 9.44 29.86 -7.33
C ASN A 184 10.16 30.99 -6.55
N ARG A 185 10.81 30.65 -5.41
CA ARG A 185 11.64 31.63 -4.66
C ARG A 185 12.86 32.12 -5.42
N LYS A 186 13.41 31.33 -6.34
CA LYS A 186 14.53 31.77 -7.20
C LYS A 186 14.09 32.72 -8.29
N HIS A 187 12.81 32.77 -8.64
CA HIS A 187 12.25 33.69 -9.61
C HIS A 187 11.72 34.99 -8.99
N ASP A 188 11.47 35.00 -7.67
CA ASP A 188 10.87 36.14 -6.98
C ASP A 188 11.87 36.78 -5.99
N THR A 189 12.83 37.54 -6.54
CA THR A 189 13.77 38.34 -5.76
C THR A 189 13.09 39.62 -5.22
N GLY A 190 11.97 39.48 -4.50
CA GLY A 190 11.31 40.69 -4.03
C GLY A 190 10.11 40.60 -3.09
N ALA A 191 9.69 39.44 -2.60
CA ALA A 191 8.53 39.40 -1.68
C ALA A 191 8.68 38.38 -0.56
N GLN A 192 8.51 38.84 0.66
CA GLN A 192 8.49 38.06 1.91
C GLN A 192 7.38 36.98 1.88
N LEU A 193 7.77 35.70 1.90
CA LEU A 193 6.86 34.55 2.09
C LEU A 193 7.42 33.53 3.08
N THR A 194 7.83 33.99 4.26
CA THR A 194 8.30 33.13 5.36
C THR A 194 7.17 32.54 6.22
N VAL A 195 5.91 32.89 5.97
CA VAL A 195 4.77 32.57 6.87
C VAL A 195 4.00 31.30 6.41
N SER A 196 4.00 30.95 5.12
CA SER A 196 3.06 29.94 4.60
C SER A 196 3.48 28.48 4.87
N VAL A 197 4.77 28.18 4.86
CA VAL A 197 5.26 26.78 5.04
C VAL A 197 5.14 26.33 6.50
N LYS A 198 5.45 27.22 7.46
CA LYS A 198 5.26 26.92 8.88
C LYS A 198 3.79 26.68 9.22
N LYS A 199 2.87 27.45 8.61
CA LYS A 199 1.41 27.24 8.77
C LYS A 199 0.93 25.93 8.16
N GLY A 200 1.42 25.51 7.01
CA GLY A 200 1.05 24.23 6.38
C GLY A 200 1.53 23.03 7.18
N ILE A 201 2.75 23.06 7.69
CA ILE A 201 3.30 22.00 8.54
C ILE A 201 2.57 21.98 9.90
N GLN A 202 2.25 23.13 10.45
CA GLN A 202 1.49 23.23 11.71
C GLN A 202 0.07 22.71 11.51
N TRP A 203 -0.63 23.12 10.47
CA TRP A 203 -1.97 22.62 10.11
C TRP A 203 -1.98 21.09 9.95
N PHE A 204 -0.98 20.52 9.26
CA PHE A 204 -0.84 19.07 9.11
C PHE A 204 -0.59 18.37 10.44
N LYS A 205 0.27 18.94 11.32
CA LYS A 205 0.48 18.41 12.68
C LYS A 205 -0.81 18.45 13.50
N ASP A 206 -1.57 19.54 13.39
CA ASP A 206 -2.81 19.71 14.13
C ASP A 206 -3.91 18.77 13.59
N MET A 207 -3.99 18.56 12.28
CA MET A 207 -4.90 17.59 11.65
C MET A 207 -4.59 16.15 12.08
N VAL A 208 -3.33 15.75 12.07
CA VAL A 208 -2.90 14.41 12.53
C VAL A 208 -3.19 14.22 14.02
N ARG A 209 -3.04 15.27 14.83
CA ARG A 209 -3.30 15.22 16.27
C ARG A 209 -4.79 15.16 16.62
N THR A 210 -5.66 15.63 15.72
CA THR A 210 -7.12 15.67 15.92
C THR A 210 -7.81 14.39 15.42
N TYR A 211 -7.23 13.70 14.43
CA TYR A 211 -7.87 12.55 13.79
C TYR A 211 -7.16 11.20 14.00
N PHE A 212 -6.00 11.23 14.69
CA PHE A 212 -5.21 10.04 15.04
C PHE A 212 -4.59 10.21 16.45
#